data_54d51b17c9f6e32cd982f754e6b89178
#
_entry.id   54d51b17c9f6e32cd982f754e6b89178
#
_cell.length_a   1.000
_cell.length_b   1.000
_cell.length_c   1.000
_cell.angle_alpha   90.00
_cell.angle_beta   90.00
_cell.angle_gamma   90.00
#
_symmetry.space_group_name_H-M   'P 1'
#
loop_
_entity.id
_entity.type
_entity.pdbx_description
1 polymer ?
#
loop_
_entity_poly.entity_id
_entity_poly.type
_entity_poly.pdbx_seq_one_letter_code
_entity_poly.pdbx_strand_id
1 'polypeptide(L)'
;PPGELPAGNERTDWGPPGDPPSDPTIGDTIKVGRRGSFSGRLTVHGVQGHVAYPQLAVNPVHAFAPALAELVSREWDKGTEHFQPTTFQISNFNAGTGAPNVIPGELKARFNLRYSPVQTLEGLKETVEGILRRHGVKFTIEWYLSGEPFYTPPGAFSQAVSDAVAQVTGSAPKYST
;
A
#
# COMPACT_ATOMS: atom_id res chain seq x y z
N PRO A 1 -21.08 -21.06 32.60
CA PRO A 1 -20.08 -20.03 32.47
C PRO A 1 -19.95 -19.68 31.00
N PRO A 2 -20.01 -18.40 30.63
CA PRO A 2 -19.75 -17.99 29.25
C PRO A 2 -18.26 -18.15 28.98
N GLY A 3 -17.95 -18.76 27.81
CA GLY A 3 -16.56 -18.99 27.40
C GLY A 3 -15.79 -17.69 27.26
N GLU A 4 -14.59 -17.67 27.82
CA GLU A 4 -13.60 -16.63 27.61
C GLU A 4 -13.27 -16.54 26.11
N LEU A 5 -13.47 -15.35 25.56
CA LEU A 5 -12.93 -15.02 24.25
C LEU A 5 -11.39 -15.04 24.36
N PRO A 6 -10.68 -15.60 23.38
CA PRO A 6 -9.23 -15.58 23.43
C PRO A 6 -8.76 -14.13 23.47
N ALA A 7 -7.79 -13.86 24.35
CA ALA A 7 -7.16 -12.56 24.52
C ALA A 7 -6.78 -11.96 23.16
N GLY A 8 -7.31 -10.80 22.89
CA GLY A 8 -7.02 -10.06 21.67
C GLY A 8 -5.51 -9.87 21.52
N ASN A 9 -5.01 -10.12 20.35
CA ASN A 9 -3.62 -9.89 20.00
C ASN A 9 -3.36 -8.37 20.03
N GLU A 10 -3.03 -7.83 21.19
CA GLU A 10 -2.59 -6.43 21.36
C GLU A 10 -1.22 -6.22 20.72
N ARG A 11 -1.14 -6.36 19.40
CA ARG A 11 -0.03 -5.78 18.66
C ARG A 11 -0.33 -4.33 18.35
N THR A 12 -0.14 -3.48 19.32
CA THR A 12 -0.05 -2.02 19.15
C THR A 12 1.31 -1.60 18.57
N ASP A 13 2.19 -2.56 18.32
CA ASP A 13 3.50 -2.32 17.75
C ASP A 13 3.43 -2.47 16.23
N TRP A 14 3.42 -1.33 15.58
CA TRP A 14 3.53 -1.21 14.15
C TRP A 14 5.00 -1.39 13.72
N GLY A 15 5.59 -2.54 13.96
CA GLY A 15 6.88 -2.92 13.40
C GLY A 15 6.92 -2.75 11.88
N PRO A 16 8.10 -2.71 11.25
CA PRO A 16 8.20 -2.69 9.80
C PRO A 16 7.35 -3.85 9.25
N PRO A 17 6.60 -3.63 8.15
CA PRO A 17 5.83 -4.71 7.54
C PRO A 17 6.79 -5.83 7.22
N GLY A 18 6.56 -7.00 7.81
CA GLY A 18 7.17 -8.22 7.31
C GLY A 18 6.79 -8.33 5.84
N ASP A 19 7.75 -8.66 4.99
CA ASP A 19 7.45 -8.99 3.61
C ASP A 19 6.34 -10.05 3.61
N PRO A 20 5.30 -9.89 2.78
CA PRO A 20 4.33 -10.96 2.59
C PRO A 20 5.11 -12.23 2.20
N PRO A 21 4.61 -13.41 2.58
CA PRO A 21 5.26 -14.63 2.20
C PRO A 21 5.57 -14.57 0.71
N SER A 22 6.82 -14.76 0.36
CA SER A 22 7.28 -14.76 -1.01
C SER A 22 6.32 -15.63 -1.81
N ASP A 23 5.78 -15.06 -2.90
CA ASP A 23 5.01 -15.80 -3.88
C ASP A 23 5.69 -17.17 -4.08
N PRO A 24 4.98 -18.29 -3.87
CA PRO A 24 5.54 -19.60 -4.12
C PRO A 24 5.72 -19.76 -5.64
N THR A 25 6.70 -19.07 -6.19
CA THR A 25 7.19 -19.34 -7.53
C THR A 25 7.87 -20.69 -7.46
N ILE A 26 7.10 -21.69 -7.77
CA ILE A 26 7.55 -23.04 -8.07
C ILE A 26 8.60 -22.86 -9.16
N GLY A 27 9.87 -23.04 -8.89
CA GLY A 27 11.07 -23.01 -9.70
C GLY A 27 11.06 -22.84 -11.22
N ASP A 28 9.97 -22.36 -11.80
CA ASP A 28 9.70 -22.16 -13.22
C ASP A 28 9.84 -20.70 -13.69
N THR A 29 10.12 -19.79 -12.75
CA THR A 29 10.15 -18.34 -13.04
C THR A 29 11.40 -17.67 -12.48
N ILE A 30 12.10 -16.92 -13.32
CA ILE A 30 13.24 -16.08 -12.93
C ILE A 30 12.76 -14.63 -12.82
N LYS A 31 12.90 -14.05 -11.63
CA LYS A 31 12.63 -12.62 -11.39
C LYS A 31 13.79 -11.78 -11.92
N VAL A 32 13.55 -11.02 -12.98
CA VAL A 32 14.53 -10.11 -13.60
C VAL A 32 14.27 -8.65 -13.26
N GLY A 33 13.24 -8.36 -12.48
CA GLY A 33 12.94 -7.01 -12.04
C GLY A 33 11.93 -7.00 -10.90
N ARG A 34 11.69 -5.83 -10.37
CA ARG A 34 10.70 -5.59 -9.33
C ARG A 34 10.17 -4.17 -9.44
N ARG A 35 8.85 -4.01 -9.32
CA ARG A 35 8.27 -2.68 -9.11
C ARG A 35 8.77 -2.10 -7.79
N GLY A 36 8.89 -0.80 -7.72
CA GLY A 36 9.15 -0.10 -6.47
C GLY A 36 8.02 -0.32 -5.46
N SER A 37 8.34 -0.17 -4.18
CA SER A 37 7.39 -0.26 -3.08
C SER A 37 7.52 0.95 -2.19
N PHE A 38 6.47 1.76 -2.13
CA PHE A 38 6.43 3.00 -1.39
C PHE A 38 5.16 3.05 -0.55
N SER A 39 5.29 3.23 0.74
CA SER A 39 4.19 3.18 1.70
C SER A 39 3.99 4.50 2.40
N GLY A 40 2.74 4.77 2.82
CA GLY A 40 2.40 5.89 3.67
C GLY A 40 1.60 5.46 4.89
N ARG A 41 1.90 6.08 6.02
CA ARG A 41 1.05 6.08 7.22
C ARG A 41 0.32 7.41 7.24
N LEU A 42 -0.96 7.38 6.90
CA LEU A 42 -1.82 8.56 6.86
C LEU A 42 -2.58 8.68 8.18
N THR A 43 -2.51 9.85 8.78
CA THR A 43 -3.46 10.26 9.83
C THR A 43 -4.31 11.40 9.29
N VAL A 44 -5.62 11.21 9.25
CA VAL A 44 -6.58 12.26 8.94
C VAL A 44 -7.11 12.83 10.26
N HIS A 45 -6.97 14.14 10.41
CA HIS A 45 -7.36 14.85 11.61
C HIS A 45 -8.79 15.37 11.52
N GLY A 46 -9.61 14.99 12.48
CA GLY A 46 -10.96 15.48 12.69
C GLY A 46 -11.11 16.23 14.00
N VAL A 47 -12.35 16.34 14.46
CA VAL A 47 -12.71 16.84 15.78
C VAL A 47 -13.73 15.88 16.36
N GLN A 48 -13.37 15.25 17.48
CA GLN A 48 -14.25 14.29 18.15
C GLN A 48 -15.51 14.98 18.69
N GLY A 49 -16.64 14.28 18.61
CA GLY A 49 -17.91 14.80 19.13
C GLY A 49 -18.99 13.73 19.26
N HIS A 50 -20.15 14.14 19.76
CA HIS A 50 -21.31 13.28 19.84
C HIS A 50 -22.07 13.28 18.51
N VAL A 51 -22.53 12.11 18.05
CA VAL A 51 -23.23 11.97 16.76
C VAL A 51 -24.51 12.80 16.64
N ALA A 52 -25.14 13.14 17.78
CA ALA A 52 -26.32 13.99 17.82
C ALA A 52 -26.01 15.49 17.56
N TYR A 53 -24.75 15.89 17.65
CA TYR A 53 -24.31 17.28 17.48
C TYR A 53 -23.18 17.39 16.44
N PRO A 54 -23.41 16.95 15.19
CA PRO A 54 -22.36 16.87 14.17
C PRO A 54 -21.77 18.24 13.82
N GLN A 55 -22.49 19.33 14.05
CA GLN A 55 -22.02 20.70 13.81
C GLN A 55 -20.87 21.12 14.77
N LEU A 56 -20.65 20.39 15.87
CA LEU A 56 -19.56 20.64 16.82
C LEU A 56 -18.35 19.72 16.59
N ALA A 57 -18.41 18.87 15.57
CA ALA A 57 -17.42 17.87 15.28
C ALA A 57 -16.93 17.95 13.82
N VAL A 58 -15.83 17.29 13.52
CA VAL A 58 -15.37 17.03 12.15
C VAL A 58 -15.10 15.54 12.02
N ASN A 59 -15.94 14.84 11.29
CA ASN A 59 -15.75 13.41 11.08
C ASN A 59 -14.63 13.17 10.04
N PRO A 60 -13.47 12.61 10.44
CA PRO A 60 -12.35 12.40 9.54
C PRO A 60 -12.65 11.34 8.47
N VAL A 61 -13.57 10.41 8.72
CA VAL A 61 -14.01 9.41 7.74
C VAL A 61 -14.77 10.11 6.59
N HIS A 62 -15.71 10.99 6.93
CA HIS A 62 -16.48 11.75 5.94
C HIS A 62 -15.59 12.73 5.17
N ALA A 63 -14.64 13.39 5.87
CA ALA A 63 -13.72 14.32 5.23
C ALA A 63 -12.77 13.62 4.25
N PHE A 64 -12.36 12.38 4.56
CA PHE A 64 -11.45 11.61 3.71
C PHE A 64 -12.16 10.90 2.55
N ALA A 65 -13.43 10.55 2.66
CA ALA A 65 -14.14 9.72 1.69
C ALA A 65 -14.02 10.21 0.23
N PRO A 66 -14.17 11.52 -0.09
CA PRO A 66 -14.02 12.00 -1.47
C PRO A 66 -12.57 11.84 -1.99
N ALA A 67 -11.58 12.13 -1.17
CA ALA A 67 -10.17 11.95 -1.53
C ALA A 67 -9.82 10.47 -1.70
N LEU A 68 -10.36 9.60 -0.85
CA LEU A 68 -10.21 8.15 -0.97
C LEU A 68 -10.78 7.64 -2.29
N ALA A 69 -11.99 8.07 -2.65
CA ALA A 69 -12.62 7.68 -3.91
C ALA A 69 -11.74 8.06 -5.11
N GLU A 70 -11.14 9.25 -5.11
CA GLU A 70 -10.23 9.67 -6.17
C GLU A 70 -8.92 8.85 -6.18
N LEU A 71 -8.32 8.62 -5.02
CA LEU A 71 -7.08 7.85 -4.89
C LEU A 71 -7.23 6.42 -5.42
N VAL A 72 -8.35 5.75 -5.14
CA VAL A 72 -8.57 4.35 -5.52
C VAL A 72 -9.02 4.18 -6.97
N SER A 73 -9.68 5.19 -7.54
CA SER A 73 -10.15 5.16 -8.93
C SER A 73 -9.13 5.70 -9.94
N ARG A 74 -8.04 6.31 -9.45
CA ARG A 74 -7.05 6.96 -10.30
C ARG A 74 -6.27 5.95 -11.14
N GLU A 75 -6.16 6.19 -12.44
CA GLU A 75 -5.13 5.59 -13.29
C GLU A 75 -3.80 6.28 -12.99
N TRP A 76 -2.87 5.59 -12.34
CA TRP A 76 -1.58 6.14 -11.93
C TRP A 76 -0.59 6.22 -13.09
N ASP A 77 -0.55 5.20 -13.93
CA ASP A 77 0.15 5.10 -15.20
C ASP A 77 -0.34 3.85 -15.94
N LYS A 78 0.20 3.62 -17.13
CA LYS A 78 -0.12 2.44 -17.95
C LYS A 78 0.92 1.32 -17.85
N GLY A 79 1.91 1.48 -16.96
CA GLY A 79 3.04 0.57 -16.88
C GLY A 79 4.01 0.72 -18.06
N THR A 80 4.79 -0.32 -18.29
CA THR A 80 5.72 -0.43 -19.41
C THR A 80 5.65 -1.83 -20.01
N GLU A 81 6.42 -2.11 -21.08
CA GLU A 81 6.55 -3.46 -21.62
C GLU A 81 6.92 -4.51 -20.56
N HIS A 82 7.72 -4.12 -19.56
CA HIS A 82 8.24 -5.03 -18.54
C HIS A 82 7.56 -4.91 -17.18
N PHE A 83 6.80 -3.83 -16.93
CA PHE A 83 6.21 -3.56 -15.64
C PHE A 83 4.71 -3.30 -15.73
N GLN A 84 3.96 -3.93 -14.84
CA GLN A 84 2.56 -3.62 -14.64
C GLN A 84 2.37 -2.15 -14.21
N PRO A 85 1.20 -1.56 -14.45
CA PRO A 85 0.87 -0.22 -13.96
C PRO A 85 1.10 -0.05 -12.45
N THR A 86 1.37 1.18 -12.07
CA THR A 86 1.40 1.58 -10.66
C THR A 86 0.05 1.38 -10.01
N THR A 87 0.04 0.81 -8.82
CA THR A 87 -1.17 0.55 -8.06
C THR A 87 -1.11 1.20 -6.69
N PHE A 88 -2.26 1.69 -6.22
CA PHE A 88 -2.47 2.21 -4.87
C PHE A 88 -3.40 1.26 -4.10
N GLN A 89 -2.98 0.81 -2.92
CA GLN A 89 -3.78 -0.09 -2.09
C GLN A 89 -3.74 0.34 -0.63
N ILE A 90 -4.91 0.40 0.02
CA ILE A 90 -5.01 0.58 1.46
C ILE A 90 -4.98 -0.81 2.12
N SER A 91 -4.03 -0.99 3.01
CA SER A 91 -3.88 -2.24 3.77
C SER A 91 -4.50 -2.20 5.16
N ASN A 92 -4.62 -1.00 5.75
CA ASN A 92 -5.20 -0.81 7.07
C ASN A 92 -6.01 0.48 7.10
N PHE A 93 -7.16 0.41 7.81
CA PHE A 93 -8.07 1.53 7.92
C PHE A 93 -8.76 1.47 9.28
N ASN A 94 -8.44 2.41 10.16
CA ASN A 94 -8.91 2.41 11.54
C ASN A 94 -9.44 3.78 11.94
N ALA A 95 -10.65 3.82 12.47
CA ALA A 95 -11.27 5.02 13.04
C ALA A 95 -12.25 4.62 14.14
N GLY A 96 -12.48 5.53 15.07
CA GLY A 96 -13.45 5.35 16.14
C GLY A 96 -12.92 4.65 17.37
N THR A 97 -13.70 4.73 18.44
CA THR A 97 -13.42 4.18 19.78
C THR A 97 -14.22 2.90 20.07
N GLY A 98 -15.06 2.46 19.12
CA GLY A 98 -16.04 1.39 19.32
C GLY A 98 -17.37 1.86 19.91
N ALA A 99 -17.47 3.10 20.42
CA ALA A 99 -18.72 3.66 20.92
C ALA A 99 -19.62 4.12 19.76
N PRO A 100 -20.90 3.69 19.70
CA PRO A 100 -21.77 3.97 18.54
C PRO A 100 -22.21 5.43 18.44
N ASN A 101 -22.08 6.20 19.51
CA ASN A 101 -22.51 7.59 19.61
C ASN A 101 -21.36 8.62 19.55
N VAL A 102 -20.15 8.19 19.21
CA VAL A 102 -18.95 9.06 19.16
C VAL A 102 -18.45 9.19 17.73
N ILE A 103 -18.37 10.43 17.23
CA ILE A 103 -17.64 10.79 16.02
C ILE A 103 -16.14 10.76 16.36
N PRO A 104 -15.29 10.01 15.62
CA PRO A 104 -13.87 9.92 15.92
C PRO A 104 -13.15 11.25 15.71
N GLY A 105 -12.08 11.49 16.47
CA GLY A 105 -11.21 12.65 16.31
C GLY A 105 -10.11 12.44 15.25
N GLU A 106 -9.83 11.19 14.92
CA GLU A 106 -8.82 10.84 13.91
C GLU A 106 -9.19 9.56 13.15
N LEU A 107 -8.62 9.43 11.95
CA LEU A 107 -8.61 8.21 11.16
C LEU A 107 -7.17 7.90 10.82
N LYS A 108 -6.77 6.65 11.01
CA LYS A 108 -5.44 6.15 10.63
C LYS A 108 -5.58 5.15 9.50
N ALA A 109 -4.84 5.37 8.42
CA ALA A 109 -4.77 4.46 7.30
C ALA A 109 -3.32 4.13 6.95
N ARG A 110 -3.08 2.90 6.49
CA ARG A 110 -1.85 2.54 5.81
C ARG A 110 -2.15 2.21 4.36
N PHE A 111 -1.30 2.69 3.49
CA PHE A 111 -1.38 2.38 2.07
C PHE A 111 0.00 2.06 1.51
N ASN A 112 -0.01 1.37 0.38
CA ASN A 112 1.19 1.05 -0.39
C ASN A 112 0.96 1.40 -1.86
N LEU A 113 1.99 1.93 -2.47
CA LEU A 113 2.12 2.13 -3.90
C LEU A 113 3.14 1.12 -4.42
N ARG A 114 2.69 0.21 -5.30
CA ARG A 114 3.59 -0.59 -6.14
C ARG A 114 3.76 0.16 -7.44
N TYR A 115 4.92 0.78 -7.65
CA TYR A 115 5.10 1.71 -8.74
C TYR A 115 6.09 1.22 -9.79
N SER A 116 5.81 1.59 -11.03
CA SER A 116 6.65 1.30 -12.20
C SER A 116 7.78 2.35 -12.32
N PRO A 117 8.85 2.06 -13.06
CA PRO A 117 9.97 3.00 -13.24
C PRO A 117 9.61 4.34 -13.91
N VAL A 118 8.40 4.48 -14.44
CA VAL A 118 7.93 5.76 -15.02
C VAL A 118 7.52 6.77 -13.96
N GLN A 119 7.36 6.33 -12.70
CA GLN A 119 7.01 7.18 -11.56
C GLN A 119 8.25 7.57 -10.76
N THR A 120 8.19 8.73 -10.11
CA THR A 120 9.18 9.17 -9.12
C THR A 120 8.54 9.22 -7.74
N LEU A 121 9.37 9.08 -6.69
CA LEU A 121 8.89 9.15 -5.31
C LEU A 121 8.25 10.51 -5.00
N GLU A 122 8.88 11.59 -5.46
CA GLU A 122 8.40 12.96 -5.30
C GLU A 122 7.07 13.15 -6.03
N GLY A 123 6.95 12.69 -7.26
CA GLY A 123 5.71 12.77 -8.04
C GLY A 123 4.55 12.00 -7.41
N LEU A 124 4.83 10.83 -6.83
CA LEU A 124 3.84 10.05 -6.09
C LEU A 124 3.38 10.75 -4.81
N LYS A 125 4.32 11.31 -4.03
CA LYS A 125 4.00 12.13 -2.84
C LYS A 125 3.15 13.33 -3.20
N GLU A 126 3.60 14.13 -4.16
CA GLU A 126 2.90 15.32 -4.61
C GLU A 126 1.48 15.00 -5.09
N THR A 127 1.31 13.88 -5.80
CA THR A 127 0.00 13.45 -6.28
C THR A 127 -0.92 13.09 -5.13
N VAL A 128 -0.49 12.23 -4.20
CA VAL A 128 -1.30 11.81 -3.05
C VAL A 128 -1.65 13.01 -2.17
N GLU A 129 -0.65 13.79 -1.78
CA GLU A 129 -0.85 14.95 -0.91
C GLU A 129 -1.66 16.05 -1.61
N GLY A 130 -1.46 16.24 -2.91
CA GLY A 130 -2.24 17.17 -3.73
C GLY A 130 -3.73 16.82 -3.76
N ILE A 131 -4.05 15.52 -3.89
CA ILE A 131 -5.44 15.03 -3.80
C ILE A 131 -6.03 15.36 -2.44
N LEU A 132 -5.32 15.01 -1.36
CA LEU A 132 -5.80 15.26 0.01
C LEU A 132 -6.04 16.76 0.27
N ARG A 133 -5.09 17.62 -0.15
CA ARG A 133 -5.22 19.09 -0.01
C ARG A 133 -6.39 19.64 -0.82
N ARG A 134 -6.58 19.19 -2.05
CA ARG A 134 -7.67 19.64 -2.94
C ARG A 134 -9.05 19.33 -2.36
N HIS A 135 -9.18 18.20 -1.65
CA HIS A 135 -10.41 17.83 -0.94
C HIS A 135 -10.51 18.44 0.46
N GLY A 136 -9.61 19.34 0.85
CA GLY A 136 -9.64 20.01 2.15
C GLY A 136 -9.36 19.11 3.35
N VAL A 137 -8.76 17.95 3.13
CA VAL A 137 -8.43 17.00 4.21
C VAL A 137 -7.31 17.58 5.07
N LYS A 138 -7.48 17.58 6.40
CA LYS A 138 -6.40 17.86 7.35
C LYS A 138 -5.68 16.56 7.65
N PHE A 139 -4.39 16.49 7.34
CA PHE A 139 -3.66 15.23 7.43
C PHE A 139 -2.18 15.40 7.82
N THR A 140 -1.61 14.28 8.26
CA THR A 140 -0.16 14.04 8.31
C THR A 140 0.14 12.70 7.64
N ILE A 141 1.27 12.60 6.92
CA ILE A 141 1.74 11.34 6.32
C ILE A 141 3.20 11.13 6.69
N GLU A 142 3.48 9.93 7.17
CA GLU A 142 4.83 9.41 7.29
C GLU A 142 5.09 8.48 6.10
N TRP A 143 6.16 8.75 5.34
CA TRP A 143 6.48 8.02 4.13
C TRP A 143 7.61 7.01 4.36
N TYR A 144 7.50 5.83 3.75
CA TYR A 144 8.47 4.74 3.84
C TYR A 144 8.78 4.18 2.46
N LEU A 145 10.03 4.24 2.06
CA LEU A 145 10.52 3.56 0.87
C LEU A 145 11.01 2.16 1.27
N SER A 146 10.34 1.12 0.76
CA SER A 146 10.78 -0.27 0.94
C SER A 146 11.78 -0.69 -0.13
N GLY A 147 11.77 -0.06 -1.30
CA GLY A 147 12.72 -0.28 -2.37
C GLY A 147 12.30 0.39 -3.67
N GLU A 148 13.31 0.78 -4.44
CA GLU A 148 13.12 1.35 -5.77
C GLU A 148 12.84 0.25 -6.81
N PRO A 149 12.21 0.59 -7.94
CA PRO A 149 12.05 -0.34 -9.05
C PRO A 149 13.41 -0.64 -9.68
N PHE A 150 13.62 -1.88 -10.10
CA PHE A 150 14.79 -2.24 -10.89
C PHE A 150 14.42 -3.24 -11.98
N TYR A 151 15.20 -3.24 -13.05
CA TYR A 151 15.12 -4.21 -14.14
C TYR A 151 16.52 -4.64 -14.56
N THR A 152 16.74 -5.93 -14.65
CA THR A 152 17.95 -6.55 -15.18
C THR A 152 17.65 -7.10 -16.56
N PRO A 153 18.12 -6.47 -17.63
CA PRO A 153 17.93 -7.00 -18.97
C PRO A 153 18.52 -8.41 -19.10
N PRO A 154 17.95 -9.24 -19.98
CA PRO A 154 18.53 -10.55 -20.30
C PRO A 154 20.01 -10.44 -20.68
N GLY A 155 20.85 -11.31 -20.11
CA GLY A 155 22.29 -11.30 -20.33
C GLY A 155 22.91 -12.64 -19.95
N ALA A 156 24.24 -12.75 -20.03
CA ALA A 156 24.96 -14.01 -19.80
C ALA A 156 24.62 -14.66 -18.43
N PHE A 157 24.47 -13.86 -17.39
CA PHE A 157 24.12 -14.38 -16.05
C PHE A 157 22.69 -14.94 -16.01
N SER A 158 21.70 -14.19 -16.50
CA SER A 158 20.31 -14.66 -16.52
C SER A 158 20.13 -15.87 -17.43
N GLN A 159 20.91 -15.97 -18.50
CA GLN A 159 20.91 -17.14 -19.36
C GLN A 159 21.51 -18.35 -18.63
N ALA A 160 22.63 -18.21 -17.93
CA ALA A 160 23.23 -19.30 -17.16
C ALA A 160 22.27 -19.82 -16.05
N VAL A 161 21.53 -18.90 -15.39
CA VAL A 161 20.49 -19.28 -14.42
C VAL A 161 19.35 -20.03 -15.12
N SER A 162 18.90 -19.55 -16.27
CA SER A 162 17.85 -20.21 -17.07
C SER A 162 18.25 -21.62 -17.48
N ASP A 163 19.48 -21.81 -17.94
CA ASP A 163 19.99 -23.12 -18.37
C ASP A 163 20.08 -24.08 -17.16
N ALA A 164 20.54 -23.60 -15.99
CA ALA A 164 20.61 -24.40 -14.78
C ALA A 164 19.20 -24.82 -14.29
N VAL A 165 18.23 -23.92 -14.33
CA VAL A 165 16.84 -24.24 -14.00
C VAL A 165 16.28 -25.28 -14.97
N ALA A 166 16.49 -25.09 -16.27
CA ALA A 166 16.02 -26.03 -17.30
C ALA A 166 16.61 -27.43 -17.12
N GLN A 167 17.89 -27.52 -16.74
CA GLN A 167 18.55 -28.81 -16.45
C GLN A 167 17.91 -29.56 -15.29
N VAL A 168 17.46 -28.83 -14.25
CA VAL A 168 16.87 -29.42 -13.05
C VAL A 168 15.39 -29.74 -13.23
N THR A 169 14.64 -28.82 -13.86
CA THR A 169 13.18 -28.91 -13.97
C THR A 169 12.70 -29.57 -15.27
N GLY A 170 13.58 -29.74 -16.24
CA GLY A 170 13.23 -30.25 -17.57
C GLY A 170 12.54 -29.25 -18.49
N SER A 171 12.36 -28.00 -18.08
CA SER A 171 11.71 -26.94 -18.87
C SER A 171 12.38 -25.59 -18.68
N ALA A 172 12.41 -24.75 -19.74
CA ALA A 172 12.93 -23.40 -19.63
C ALA A 172 12.03 -22.52 -18.76
N PRO A 173 12.61 -21.80 -17.78
CA PRO A 173 11.85 -20.92 -16.91
C PRO A 173 11.35 -19.67 -17.66
N LYS A 174 10.27 -19.06 -17.15
CA LYS A 174 9.77 -17.77 -17.62
C LYS A 174 10.49 -16.63 -16.89
N TYR A 175 10.68 -15.51 -17.59
CA TYR A 175 11.13 -14.28 -16.94
C TYR A 175 9.91 -13.46 -16.46
N SER A 176 10.03 -12.82 -15.29
CA SER A 176 9.00 -11.90 -14.77
C SER A 176 9.60 -10.77 -13.95
N THR A 177 8.83 -9.71 -13.75
CA THR A 177 9.13 -8.55 -12.90
C THR A 177 8.15 -8.46 -11.75
#